data_0a9c86169f58e6b9756c1ae6f20c9c54
#
_entry.id   0a9c86169f58e6b9756c1ae6f20c9c54
#
_cell.length_a   1.000
_cell.length_b   1.000
_cell.length_c   1.000
_cell.angle_alpha   90.00
_cell.angle_beta   90.00
_cell.angle_gamma   90.00
#
_symmetry.space_group_name_H-M   'P 1'
#
loop_
_entity.id
_entity.type
_entity.pdbx_description
1 polymer ?
#
loop_
_entity_poly.entity_id
_entity_poly.type
_entity_poly.pdbx_seq_one_letter_code
_entity_poly.pdbx_strand_id
1 'polypeptide(L)'
;LAKRIVDGQVPDVLKKTTIYSLDVGVLIAGTKYRGDFEKRLKSVLTDLEKDKNAVLFIDEIHTLIGAGSVSGGSLDASNLLKPALADGTLKCIGSTTYEEYRKVFEKDHALARRFQKIDIEEPSVEDTIKILHGLKKYYQSHHKVKFSSAALASAAELTHRHIGDRRLPDKAIDVMDEVGALQQIMPKSKRKINIGVSDIENIVAKLARIPSRQ
;
A
#
# COMPACT_ATOMS: atom_id res chain seq x y z
N LEU A 1 7.70 -5.88 6.79
CA LEU A 1 8.61 -7.02 6.83
C LEU A 1 10.02 -6.60 6.42
N ALA A 2 10.22 -5.98 5.24
CA ALA A 2 11.55 -5.58 4.73
C ALA A 2 12.36 -4.77 5.74
N LYS A 3 11.75 -3.73 6.35
CA LYS A 3 12.39 -2.93 7.40
C LYS A 3 12.87 -3.82 8.58
N ARG A 4 12.04 -4.74 9.06
CA ARG A 4 12.41 -5.62 10.18
C ARG A 4 13.53 -6.58 9.82
N ILE A 5 13.64 -7.00 8.54
CA ILE A 5 14.77 -7.80 8.06
C ILE A 5 16.06 -6.97 8.11
N VAL A 6 16.03 -5.74 7.59
CA VAL A 6 17.19 -4.82 7.62
C VAL A 6 17.62 -4.50 9.06
N ASP A 7 16.65 -4.28 9.95
CA ASP A 7 16.90 -3.99 11.37
C ASP A 7 17.31 -5.25 12.17
N GLY A 8 17.36 -6.44 11.54
CA GLY A 8 17.69 -7.71 12.20
C GLY A 8 16.61 -8.22 13.16
N GLN A 9 15.40 -7.64 13.14
CA GLN A 9 14.28 -7.95 14.05
C GLN A 9 13.39 -9.07 13.50
N VAL A 10 14.00 -10.13 12.98
CA VAL A 10 13.33 -11.29 12.39
C VAL A 10 14.01 -12.58 12.85
N PRO A 11 13.30 -13.74 12.79
CA PRO A 11 13.91 -15.05 13.02
C PRO A 11 15.12 -15.28 12.09
N ASP A 12 16.05 -16.12 12.55
CA ASP A 12 17.32 -16.38 11.84
C ASP A 12 17.13 -16.82 10.39
N VAL A 13 16.07 -17.57 10.11
CA VAL A 13 15.73 -18.05 8.76
C VAL A 13 15.41 -16.93 7.78
N LEU A 14 15.03 -15.74 8.27
CA LEU A 14 14.68 -14.59 7.45
C LEU A 14 15.79 -13.52 7.39
N LYS A 15 16.83 -13.62 8.20
CA LYS A 15 17.90 -12.59 8.28
C LYS A 15 18.63 -12.38 6.96
N LYS A 16 18.73 -13.42 6.12
CA LYS A 16 19.39 -13.35 4.80
C LYS A 16 18.40 -13.10 3.66
N THR A 17 17.11 -12.92 3.96
CA THR A 17 16.08 -12.72 2.96
C THR A 17 16.20 -11.34 2.32
N THR A 18 16.17 -11.32 0.99
CA THR A 18 16.05 -10.08 0.20
C THR A 18 14.67 -10.02 -0.45
N ILE A 19 13.94 -8.93 -0.21
CA ILE A 19 12.63 -8.71 -0.83
C ILE A 19 12.83 -7.86 -2.08
N TYR A 20 12.49 -8.42 -3.23
CA TYR A 20 12.50 -7.73 -4.52
C TYR A 20 11.08 -7.28 -4.84
N SER A 21 10.87 -5.98 -5.04
CA SER A 21 9.58 -5.44 -5.47
C SER A 21 9.51 -5.40 -6.98
N LEU A 22 8.50 -6.09 -7.55
CA LEU A 22 8.24 -6.08 -8.97
C LEU A 22 7.37 -4.88 -9.34
N ASP A 23 7.92 -4.00 -10.17
CA ASP A 23 7.14 -2.93 -10.80
C ASP A 23 6.55 -3.44 -12.12
N VAL A 24 5.25 -3.71 -12.08
CA VAL A 24 4.49 -4.21 -13.24
C VAL A 24 4.47 -3.16 -14.37
N GLY A 25 4.40 -1.87 -14.00
CA GLY A 25 4.42 -0.78 -14.97
C GLY A 25 5.72 -0.75 -15.79
N VAL A 26 6.86 -0.96 -15.12
CA VAL A 26 8.18 -1.03 -15.80
C VAL A 26 8.27 -2.25 -16.71
N LEU A 27 7.69 -3.40 -16.30
CA LEU A 27 7.67 -4.59 -17.16
C LEU A 27 6.89 -4.39 -18.45
N ILE A 28 5.80 -3.63 -18.38
CA ILE A 28 4.91 -3.34 -19.53
C ILE A 28 5.47 -2.19 -20.38
N ALA A 29 6.18 -1.26 -19.78
CA ALA A 29 6.68 -0.08 -20.48
C ALA A 29 7.55 -0.45 -21.69
N GLY A 30 7.17 0.08 -22.87
CA GLY A 30 7.88 -0.15 -24.14
C GLY A 30 7.69 -1.56 -24.74
N THR A 31 6.81 -2.41 -24.20
CA THR A 31 6.43 -3.67 -24.84
C THR A 31 5.34 -3.39 -25.88
N LYS A 32 5.57 -3.80 -27.11
CA LYS A 32 4.57 -3.72 -28.20
C LYS A 32 3.73 -4.97 -28.31
N TYR A 33 4.27 -6.08 -27.88
CA TYR A 33 3.67 -7.40 -28.00
C TYR A 33 3.68 -8.15 -26.66
N ARG A 34 2.69 -9.00 -26.46
CA ARG A 34 2.59 -9.90 -25.30
C ARG A 34 3.89 -10.70 -25.06
N GLY A 35 4.51 -11.19 -26.13
CA GLY A 35 5.76 -11.97 -26.02
C GLY A 35 6.95 -11.21 -25.44
N ASP A 36 6.99 -9.88 -25.58
CA ASP A 36 8.06 -9.07 -24.97
C ASP A 36 7.92 -9.01 -23.46
N PHE A 37 6.70 -8.83 -22.97
CA PHE A 37 6.37 -8.89 -21.55
C PHE A 37 6.70 -10.27 -20.97
N GLU A 38 6.25 -11.34 -21.64
CA GLU A 38 6.50 -12.71 -21.17
C GLU A 38 8.01 -13.01 -21.08
N LYS A 39 8.80 -12.58 -22.06
CA LYS A 39 10.27 -12.72 -22.03
C LYS A 39 10.90 -11.98 -20.85
N ARG A 40 10.48 -10.71 -20.60
CA ARG A 40 11.00 -9.92 -19.48
C ARG A 40 10.66 -10.55 -18.14
N LEU A 41 9.39 -10.94 -17.94
CA LEU A 41 8.96 -11.60 -16.71
C LEU A 41 9.72 -12.92 -16.50
N LYS A 42 9.85 -13.75 -17.53
CA LYS A 42 10.62 -15.00 -17.47
C LYS A 42 12.07 -14.75 -17.09
N SER A 43 12.72 -13.72 -17.63
CA SER A 43 14.09 -13.37 -17.26
C SER A 43 14.20 -13.01 -15.77
N VAL A 44 13.27 -12.18 -15.26
CA VAL A 44 13.23 -11.81 -13.83
C VAL A 44 13.05 -13.06 -12.95
N LEU A 45 12.11 -13.96 -13.30
CA LEU A 45 11.88 -15.18 -12.54
C LEU A 45 13.13 -16.07 -12.54
N THR A 46 13.77 -16.27 -13.70
CA THR A 46 15.01 -17.05 -13.81
C THR A 46 16.15 -16.48 -12.97
N ASP A 47 16.27 -15.14 -12.87
CA ASP A 47 17.27 -14.51 -12.03
C ASP A 47 16.97 -14.67 -10.53
N LEU A 48 15.70 -14.60 -10.14
CA LEU A 48 15.27 -14.80 -8.75
C LEU A 48 15.48 -16.26 -8.29
N GLU A 49 15.28 -17.24 -9.19
CA GLU A 49 15.50 -18.66 -8.88
C GLU A 49 16.95 -18.98 -8.49
N LYS A 50 17.92 -18.17 -8.92
CA LYS A 50 19.33 -18.32 -8.56
C LYS A 50 19.63 -17.92 -7.11
N ASP A 51 18.79 -17.07 -6.51
CA ASP A 51 18.92 -16.61 -5.13
C ASP A 51 17.90 -17.30 -4.23
N LYS A 52 18.33 -18.30 -3.47
CA LYS A 52 17.49 -19.05 -2.52
C LYS A 52 16.87 -18.19 -1.42
N ASN A 53 17.42 -17.00 -1.19
CA ASN A 53 16.92 -16.03 -0.19
C ASN A 53 16.02 -14.96 -0.79
N ALA A 54 15.82 -14.96 -2.11
CA ALA A 54 14.94 -14.04 -2.77
C ALA A 54 13.47 -14.29 -2.40
N VAL A 55 12.75 -13.21 -2.18
CA VAL A 55 11.28 -13.18 -2.07
C VAL A 55 10.78 -12.11 -3.01
N LEU A 56 9.92 -12.47 -3.94
CA LEU A 56 9.30 -11.54 -4.86
C LEU A 56 8.07 -10.90 -4.21
N PHE A 57 8.03 -9.59 -4.14
CA PHE A 57 6.83 -8.84 -3.75
C PHE A 57 6.16 -8.25 -4.99
N ILE A 58 4.87 -8.51 -5.15
CA ILE A 58 4.06 -8.00 -6.26
C ILE A 58 2.87 -7.26 -5.67
N ASP A 59 2.87 -5.94 -5.85
CA ASP A 59 1.70 -5.13 -5.50
C ASP A 59 0.60 -5.32 -6.54
N GLU A 60 -0.66 -5.31 -6.11
CA GLU A 60 -1.82 -5.57 -6.95
C GLU A 60 -1.66 -6.80 -7.86
N ILE A 61 -1.21 -7.93 -7.28
CA ILE A 61 -0.89 -9.16 -8.00
C ILE A 61 -2.02 -9.64 -8.93
N HIS A 62 -3.27 -9.29 -8.63
CA HIS A 62 -4.43 -9.58 -9.48
C HIS A 62 -4.32 -8.98 -10.88
N THR A 63 -3.57 -7.88 -11.04
CA THR A 63 -3.33 -7.25 -12.35
C THR A 63 -2.52 -8.14 -13.29
N LEU A 64 -1.65 -8.97 -12.75
CA LEU A 64 -0.85 -9.94 -13.51
C LEU A 64 -1.58 -11.25 -13.77
N ILE A 65 -2.50 -11.64 -12.89
CA ILE A 65 -3.13 -12.96 -12.90
C ILE A 65 -4.51 -12.93 -13.54
N GLY A 66 -5.29 -11.85 -13.36
CA GLY A 66 -6.68 -11.75 -13.77
C GLY A 66 -6.94 -11.16 -15.16
N ALA A 67 -5.92 -10.66 -15.78
CA ALA A 67 -6.03 -9.93 -17.03
C ALA A 67 -6.44 -10.76 -18.26
N GLY A 68 -6.57 -12.08 -18.11
CA GLY A 68 -6.89 -13.03 -19.21
C GLY A 68 -8.35 -13.13 -19.63
N SER A 69 -9.30 -12.53 -18.90
CA SER A 69 -10.74 -12.83 -19.10
C SER A 69 -11.59 -11.76 -19.78
N VAL A 70 -11.04 -10.58 -20.09
CA VAL A 70 -11.81 -9.51 -20.75
C VAL A 70 -11.10 -9.02 -22.02
N SER A 71 -11.68 -9.39 -23.14
CA SER A 71 -11.48 -8.88 -24.53
C SER A 71 -10.11 -8.24 -24.88
N GLY A 72 -9.29 -9.01 -25.61
CA GLY A 72 -8.39 -8.40 -26.59
C GLY A 72 -7.09 -7.82 -26.10
N GLY A 73 -6.25 -8.58 -25.36
CA GLY A 73 -4.85 -8.18 -25.17
C GLY A 73 -4.35 -8.11 -23.73
N SER A 74 -5.04 -8.69 -22.79
CA SER A 74 -4.57 -8.66 -21.41
C SER A 74 -3.40 -9.62 -21.17
N LEU A 75 -2.43 -9.13 -20.41
CA LEU A 75 -1.20 -9.80 -20.04
C LEU A 75 -1.52 -10.82 -18.95
N ASP A 76 -1.62 -12.10 -19.30
CA ASP A 76 -1.83 -13.18 -18.32
C ASP A 76 -0.47 -13.82 -17.95
N ALA A 77 0.06 -13.42 -16.80
CA ALA A 77 1.29 -13.96 -16.27
C ALA A 77 1.07 -15.28 -15.49
N SER A 78 -0.17 -15.74 -15.34
CA SER A 78 -0.50 -16.95 -14.56
C SER A 78 0.30 -18.16 -15.02
N ASN A 79 0.41 -18.34 -16.34
CA ASN A 79 1.11 -19.49 -16.92
C ASN A 79 2.64 -19.48 -16.67
N LEU A 80 3.21 -18.31 -16.36
CA LEU A 80 4.63 -18.18 -16.01
C LEU A 80 4.86 -18.31 -14.51
N LEU A 81 3.94 -17.77 -13.69
CA LEU A 81 4.06 -17.81 -12.23
C LEU A 81 3.68 -19.17 -11.65
N LYS A 82 2.65 -19.84 -12.19
CA LYS A 82 2.17 -21.13 -11.69
C LYS A 82 3.24 -22.21 -11.57
N PRO A 83 4.10 -22.45 -12.58
CA PRO A 83 5.17 -23.45 -12.46
C PRO A 83 6.16 -23.10 -11.35
N ALA A 84 6.71 -21.89 -11.33
CA ALA A 84 7.69 -21.44 -10.35
C ALA A 84 7.16 -21.50 -8.89
N LEU A 85 5.87 -21.17 -8.70
CA LEU A 85 5.18 -21.31 -7.41
C LEU A 85 4.91 -22.77 -7.06
N ALA A 86 4.62 -23.62 -8.07
CA ALA A 86 4.33 -25.04 -7.86
C ALA A 86 5.55 -25.80 -7.39
N ASP A 87 6.69 -25.54 -7.98
CA ASP A 87 7.96 -26.21 -7.71
C ASP A 87 8.64 -25.67 -6.43
N GLY A 88 8.08 -24.58 -5.83
CA GLY A 88 8.64 -23.94 -4.64
C GLY A 88 9.96 -23.20 -4.90
N THR A 89 10.33 -23.00 -6.16
CA THR A 89 11.53 -22.26 -6.55
C THR A 89 11.35 -20.77 -6.34
N LEU A 90 10.11 -20.27 -6.46
CA LEU A 90 9.76 -18.87 -6.22
C LEU A 90 9.01 -18.71 -4.89
N LYS A 91 9.54 -17.85 -4.01
CA LYS A 91 8.81 -17.34 -2.85
C LYS A 91 8.19 -16.01 -3.24
N CYS A 92 6.87 -15.88 -3.09
CA CYS A 92 6.14 -14.70 -3.51
C CYS A 92 5.23 -14.16 -2.40
N ILE A 93 5.16 -12.85 -2.29
CA ILE A 93 4.19 -12.11 -1.48
C ILE A 93 3.42 -11.24 -2.45
N GLY A 94 2.11 -11.44 -2.55
CA GLY A 94 1.22 -10.60 -3.36
C GLY A 94 0.29 -9.80 -2.48
N SER A 95 0.09 -8.52 -2.80
CA SER A 95 -0.98 -7.72 -2.21
C SER A 95 -2.16 -7.64 -3.18
N THR A 96 -3.37 -7.59 -2.64
CA THR A 96 -4.60 -7.44 -3.43
C THR A 96 -5.76 -7.01 -2.51
N THR A 97 -6.88 -6.60 -3.08
CA THR A 97 -8.11 -6.33 -2.33
C THR A 97 -8.92 -7.61 -2.13
N TYR A 98 -9.85 -7.59 -1.16
CA TYR A 98 -10.78 -8.72 -0.95
C TYR A 98 -11.64 -9.01 -2.17
N GLU A 99 -12.06 -7.96 -2.86
CA GLU A 99 -12.91 -8.08 -4.05
C GLU A 99 -12.15 -8.75 -5.20
N GLU A 100 -10.93 -8.30 -5.49
CA GLU A 100 -10.11 -8.86 -6.55
C GLU A 100 -9.60 -10.26 -6.20
N TYR A 101 -9.32 -10.54 -4.92
CA TYR A 101 -8.99 -11.89 -4.47
C TYR A 101 -10.09 -12.89 -4.80
N ARG A 102 -11.35 -12.55 -4.51
CA ARG A 102 -12.51 -13.41 -4.86
C ARG A 102 -12.68 -13.57 -6.37
N LYS A 103 -12.48 -12.50 -7.13
CA LYS A 103 -12.65 -12.54 -8.59
C LYS A 103 -11.60 -13.39 -9.30
N VAL A 104 -10.37 -13.35 -8.82
CA VAL A 104 -9.19 -13.90 -9.49
C VAL A 104 -8.71 -15.18 -8.81
N PHE A 105 -8.33 -15.11 -7.53
CA PHE A 105 -7.67 -16.21 -6.84
C PHE A 105 -8.62 -17.34 -6.44
N GLU A 106 -9.81 -17.04 -5.93
CA GLU A 106 -10.77 -18.09 -5.54
C GLU A 106 -11.26 -18.91 -6.74
N LYS A 107 -11.26 -18.32 -7.93
CA LYS A 107 -11.63 -19.03 -9.17
C LYS A 107 -10.51 -19.89 -9.71
N ASP A 108 -9.26 -19.55 -9.44
CA ASP A 108 -8.10 -20.31 -9.87
C ASP A 108 -7.58 -21.20 -8.73
N HIS A 109 -8.11 -22.42 -8.66
CA HIS A 109 -7.74 -23.39 -7.62
C HIS A 109 -6.26 -23.74 -7.61
N ALA A 110 -5.54 -23.60 -8.72
CA ALA A 110 -4.11 -23.87 -8.78
C ALA A 110 -3.32 -22.79 -8.04
N LEU A 111 -3.69 -21.53 -8.19
CA LEU A 111 -3.10 -20.41 -7.45
C LEU A 111 -3.54 -20.38 -5.99
N ALA A 112 -4.83 -20.59 -5.71
CA ALA A 112 -5.35 -20.58 -4.35
C ALA A 112 -4.64 -21.59 -3.43
N ARG A 113 -4.21 -22.72 -3.97
CA ARG A 113 -3.44 -23.75 -3.22
C ARG A 113 -1.98 -23.38 -2.97
N ARG A 114 -1.45 -22.36 -3.67
CA ARG A 114 -0.04 -21.94 -3.59
C ARG A 114 0.16 -20.68 -2.76
N PHE A 115 -0.91 -19.95 -2.50
CA PHE A 115 -0.88 -18.75 -1.67
C PHE A 115 -1.67 -18.98 -0.38
N GLN A 116 -1.02 -18.69 0.74
CA GLN A 116 -1.72 -18.56 2.01
C GLN A 116 -2.27 -17.15 2.12
N LYS A 117 -3.58 -17.02 2.29
CA LYS A 117 -4.25 -15.75 2.52
C LYS A 117 -3.89 -15.21 3.91
N ILE A 118 -3.50 -13.95 3.97
CA ILE A 118 -3.28 -13.19 5.20
C ILE A 118 -4.16 -11.95 5.13
N ASP A 119 -5.17 -11.90 5.99
CA ASP A 119 -6.08 -10.75 6.05
C ASP A 119 -5.41 -9.57 6.77
N ILE A 120 -5.49 -8.39 6.16
CA ILE A 120 -5.08 -7.13 6.76
C ILE A 120 -6.34 -6.35 7.10
N GLU A 121 -6.68 -6.31 8.37
CA GLU A 121 -7.85 -5.61 8.85
C GLU A 121 -7.61 -4.11 8.99
N GLU A 122 -8.69 -3.33 8.90
CA GLU A 122 -8.65 -1.90 9.19
C GLU A 122 -8.29 -1.69 10.68
N PRO A 123 -7.30 -0.87 11.01
CA PRO A 123 -6.93 -0.63 12.39
C PRO A 123 -8.04 0.10 13.15
N SER A 124 -8.08 -0.10 14.46
CA SER A 124 -8.96 0.67 15.34
C SER A 124 -8.60 2.16 15.34
N VAL A 125 -9.50 3.00 15.87
CA VAL A 125 -9.21 4.44 16.05
C VAL A 125 -8.00 4.63 16.96
N GLU A 126 -7.91 3.85 18.05
CA GLU A 126 -6.79 3.90 19.01
C GLU A 126 -5.47 3.50 18.36
N ASP A 127 -5.46 2.47 17.53
CA ASP A 127 -4.25 2.05 16.81
C ASP A 127 -3.88 3.04 15.72
N THR A 128 -4.88 3.64 15.07
CA THR A 128 -4.64 4.73 14.12
C THR A 128 -3.99 5.93 14.79
N ILE A 129 -4.43 6.33 15.99
CA ILE A 129 -3.77 7.40 16.76
C ILE A 129 -2.30 7.07 17.01
N LYS A 130 -1.97 5.81 17.39
CA LYS A 130 -0.57 5.37 17.56
C LYS A 130 0.22 5.45 16.26
N ILE A 131 -0.39 5.05 15.13
CA ILE A 131 0.22 5.16 13.80
C ILE A 131 0.52 6.62 13.47
N LEU A 132 -0.45 7.53 13.66
CA LEU A 132 -0.25 8.97 13.42
C LEU A 132 0.87 9.55 14.30
N HIS A 133 0.96 9.13 15.57
CA HIS A 133 2.07 9.49 16.44
C HIS A 133 3.43 9.00 15.92
N GLY A 134 3.49 7.81 15.36
CA GLY A 134 4.70 7.27 14.71
C GLY A 134 5.11 8.06 13.47
N LEU A 135 4.15 8.52 12.68
CA LEU A 135 4.36 9.30 11.47
C LEU A 135 4.60 10.80 11.74
N LYS A 136 4.18 11.30 12.90
CA LYS A 136 4.21 12.71 13.29
C LYS A 136 5.51 13.42 12.92
N LYS A 137 6.66 12.82 13.26
CA LYS A 137 7.98 13.43 13.02
C LYS A 137 8.23 13.69 11.54
N TYR A 138 7.84 12.77 10.67
CA TYR A 138 8.05 12.89 9.23
C TYR A 138 7.21 14.02 8.63
N TYR A 139 5.91 14.06 8.96
CA TYR A 139 4.99 15.10 8.46
C TYR A 139 5.32 16.48 9.04
N GLN A 140 5.71 16.56 10.31
CA GLN A 140 6.17 17.82 10.91
C GLN A 140 7.41 18.38 10.22
N SER A 141 8.36 17.52 9.87
CA SER A 141 9.57 17.93 9.15
C SER A 141 9.26 18.37 7.72
N HIS A 142 8.38 17.62 7.03
CA HIS A 142 8.01 17.89 5.64
C HIS A 142 7.25 19.21 5.52
N HIS A 143 6.20 19.39 6.32
CA HIS A 143 5.33 20.58 6.25
C HIS A 143 5.79 21.76 7.12
N LYS A 144 6.84 21.58 7.93
CA LYS A 144 7.36 22.60 8.87
C LYS A 144 6.30 23.06 9.87
N VAL A 145 5.49 22.16 10.36
CA VAL A 145 4.43 22.36 11.35
C VAL A 145 4.62 21.47 12.56
N LYS A 146 3.85 21.70 13.63
CA LYS A 146 3.82 20.86 14.84
C LYS A 146 2.39 20.43 15.10
N PHE A 147 2.14 19.13 15.15
CA PHE A 147 0.83 18.59 15.50
C PHE A 147 0.71 18.37 17.01
N SER A 148 -0.36 18.86 17.62
CA SER A 148 -0.70 18.49 19.01
C SER A 148 -1.18 17.04 19.07
N SER A 149 -1.06 16.36 20.23
CA SER A 149 -1.61 15.01 20.40
C SER A 149 -3.13 14.99 20.23
N ALA A 150 -3.81 16.04 20.69
CA ALA A 150 -5.25 16.19 20.50
C ALA A 150 -5.64 16.32 19.01
N ALA A 151 -4.82 17.00 18.19
CA ALA A 151 -5.06 17.09 16.75
C ALA A 151 -4.96 15.72 16.07
N LEU A 152 -3.98 14.90 16.44
CA LEU A 152 -3.83 13.54 15.88
C LEU A 152 -5.00 12.63 16.29
N ALA A 153 -5.43 12.68 17.54
CA ALA A 153 -6.62 11.96 18.00
C ALA A 153 -7.87 12.40 17.24
N SER A 154 -8.08 13.72 17.13
CA SER A 154 -9.20 14.29 16.37
C SER A 154 -9.18 13.87 14.89
N ALA A 155 -8.00 13.79 14.26
CA ALA A 155 -7.88 13.33 12.88
C ALA A 155 -8.39 11.89 12.71
N ALA A 156 -8.00 10.97 13.60
CA ALA A 156 -8.47 9.58 13.56
C ALA A 156 -9.98 9.48 13.85
N GLU A 157 -10.46 10.13 14.91
CA GLU A 157 -11.86 10.06 15.35
C GLU A 157 -12.84 10.67 14.34
N LEU A 158 -12.54 11.88 13.85
CA LEU A 158 -13.42 12.59 12.93
C LEU A 158 -13.45 11.95 11.55
N THR A 159 -12.32 11.46 11.05
CA THR A 159 -12.30 10.75 9.78
C THR A 159 -13.03 9.41 9.87
N HIS A 160 -12.90 8.69 10.99
CA HIS A 160 -13.66 7.48 11.23
C HIS A 160 -15.17 7.74 11.20
N ARG A 161 -15.61 8.84 11.82
CA ARG A 161 -17.03 9.20 11.96
C ARG A 161 -17.65 9.75 10.68
N HIS A 162 -16.92 10.58 9.93
CA HIS A 162 -17.48 11.40 8.88
C HIS A 162 -17.02 11.04 7.46
N ILE A 163 -15.98 10.22 7.30
CA ILE A 163 -15.48 9.80 5.98
C ILE A 163 -15.68 8.29 5.86
N GLY A 164 -16.74 7.88 5.19
CA GLY A 164 -17.14 6.46 5.07
C GLY A 164 -16.61 5.74 3.84
N ASP A 165 -16.17 6.45 2.82
CA ASP A 165 -15.71 5.93 1.52
C ASP A 165 -14.24 5.49 1.52
N ARG A 166 -13.50 5.78 2.59
CA ARG A 166 -12.09 5.43 2.78
C ARG A 166 -11.86 4.71 4.09
N ARG A 167 -10.74 4.02 4.21
CA ARG A 167 -10.36 3.23 5.39
C ARG A 167 -9.32 3.94 6.25
N LEU A 168 -9.29 3.61 7.54
CA LEU A 168 -8.16 3.92 8.42
C LEU A 168 -6.98 2.97 8.09
N PRO A 169 -5.73 3.42 8.25
CA PRO A 169 -5.31 4.73 8.74
C PRO A 169 -5.26 5.81 7.65
N ASP A 170 -5.40 5.48 6.37
CA ASP A 170 -5.11 6.34 5.23
C ASP A 170 -5.90 7.64 5.27
N LYS A 171 -7.21 7.59 5.49
CA LYS A 171 -8.05 8.81 5.58
C LYS A 171 -7.61 9.77 6.69
N ALA A 172 -7.05 9.26 7.78
CA ALA A 172 -6.53 10.09 8.87
C ALA A 172 -5.14 10.66 8.55
N ILE A 173 -4.32 9.90 7.83
CA ILE A 173 -3.04 10.34 7.29
C ILE A 173 -3.24 11.44 6.25
N ASP A 174 -4.21 11.27 5.34
CA ASP A 174 -4.57 12.27 4.33
C ASP A 174 -4.96 13.60 4.97
N VAL A 175 -5.76 13.60 6.04
CA VAL A 175 -6.11 14.81 6.78
C VAL A 175 -4.89 15.47 7.39
N MET A 176 -3.97 14.68 7.95
CA MET A 176 -2.73 15.20 8.54
C MET A 176 -1.84 15.85 7.46
N ASP A 177 -1.76 15.24 6.29
CA ASP A 177 -1.02 15.77 5.14
C ASP A 177 -1.66 17.04 4.59
N GLU A 178 -2.98 17.05 4.37
CA GLU A 178 -3.76 18.17 3.83
C GLU A 178 -3.67 19.41 4.72
N VAL A 179 -3.80 19.24 6.05
CA VAL A 179 -3.63 20.34 7.01
C VAL A 179 -2.23 20.94 6.92
N GLY A 180 -1.21 20.08 6.82
CA GLY A 180 0.19 20.51 6.68
C GLY A 180 0.43 21.25 5.37
N ALA A 181 -0.06 20.71 4.25
CA ALA A 181 0.03 21.31 2.93
C ALA A 181 -0.67 22.67 2.86
N LEU A 182 -1.85 22.78 3.48
CA LEU A 182 -2.59 24.05 3.55
C LEU A 182 -1.73 25.17 4.17
N GLN A 183 -0.96 24.87 5.22
CA GLN A 183 -0.10 25.88 5.84
C GLN A 183 1.02 26.34 4.89
N GLN A 184 1.52 25.47 4.01
CA GLN A 184 2.57 25.83 3.06
C GLN A 184 2.08 26.82 1.99
N ILE A 185 0.85 26.67 1.52
CA ILE A 185 0.26 27.56 0.48
C ILE A 185 -0.30 28.86 1.03
N MET A 186 -0.55 28.95 2.35
CA MET A 186 -1.03 30.20 2.97
C MET A 186 0.04 31.30 2.94
N PRO A 187 -0.38 32.59 2.86
CA PRO A 187 0.52 33.74 3.05
C PRO A 187 1.27 33.62 4.39
N LYS A 188 2.54 34.00 4.42
CA LYS A 188 3.39 33.89 5.63
C LYS A 188 2.76 34.47 6.90
N SER A 189 2.01 35.55 6.77
CA SER A 189 1.31 36.24 7.90
C SER A 189 0.16 35.43 8.49
N LYS A 190 -0.37 34.42 7.77
CA LYS A 190 -1.49 33.57 8.19
C LYS A 190 -1.10 32.12 8.50
N ARG A 191 0.19 31.77 8.28
CA ARG A 191 0.68 30.42 8.55
C ARG A 191 0.69 30.10 10.03
N LYS A 192 0.14 28.95 10.38
CA LYS A 192 0.24 28.41 11.73
C LYS A 192 1.35 27.37 11.77
N ILE A 193 2.20 27.45 12.78
CA ILE A 193 3.19 26.41 13.05
C ILE A 193 2.56 25.29 13.87
N ASN A 194 1.71 25.64 14.84
CA ASN A 194 1.06 24.67 15.75
C ASN A 194 -0.33 24.34 15.22
N ILE A 195 -0.53 23.06 14.89
CA ILE A 195 -1.79 22.51 14.41
C ILE A 195 -2.57 21.95 15.59
N GLY A 196 -3.77 22.49 15.80
CA GLY A 196 -4.71 22.08 16.84
C GLY A 196 -5.92 21.33 16.27
N VAL A 197 -6.86 21.02 17.15
CA VAL A 197 -8.11 20.32 16.82
C VAL A 197 -8.92 21.08 15.78
N SER A 198 -9.07 22.38 15.94
CA SER A 198 -9.88 23.22 15.02
C SER A 198 -9.35 23.22 13.58
N ASP A 199 -8.03 23.07 13.39
CA ASP A 199 -7.43 22.99 12.06
C ASP A 199 -7.78 21.65 11.38
N ILE A 200 -7.82 20.57 12.16
CA ILE A 200 -8.26 19.25 11.70
C ILE A 200 -9.76 19.27 11.36
N GLU A 201 -10.60 19.80 12.26
CA GLU A 201 -12.05 19.91 12.06
C GLU A 201 -12.39 20.61 10.74
N ASN A 202 -11.71 21.72 10.46
CA ASN A 202 -11.91 22.48 9.23
C ASN A 202 -11.58 21.67 7.96
N ILE A 203 -10.53 20.85 7.98
CA ILE A 203 -10.18 20.01 6.83
C ILE A 203 -11.15 18.85 6.70
N VAL A 204 -11.48 18.16 7.81
CA VAL A 204 -12.45 17.06 7.78
C VAL A 204 -13.81 17.54 7.28
N ALA A 205 -14.28 18.72 7.71
CA ALA A 205 -15.54 19.30 7.25
C ALA A 205 -15.54 19.51 5.72
N LYS A 206 -14.42 19.98 5.16
CA LYS A 206 -14.28 20.15 3.72
C LYS A 206 -14.29 18.82 2.98
N LEU A 207 -13.51 17.84 3.45
CA LEU A 207 -13.40 16.52 2.84
C LEU A 207 -14.72 15.75 2.91
N ALA A 208 -15.41 15.80 4.04
CA ALA A 208 -16.71 15.20 4.26
C ALA A 208 -17.88 15.97 3.62
N ARG A 209 -17.61 17.12 2.99
CA ARG A 209 -18.63 18.03 2.43
C ARG A 209 -19.71 18.43 3.44
N ILE A 210 -19.35 18.53 4.71
CA ILE A 210 -20.24 18.98 5.78
C ILE A 210 -20.18 20.51 5.83
N PRO A 211 -21.33 21.22 5.85
CA PRO A 211 -21.35 22.66 6.04
C PRO A 211 -20.64 23.04 7.35
N SER A 212 -19.65 23.92 7.29
CA SER A 212 -19.04 24.46 8.51
C SER A 212 -20.11 25.23 9.30
N ARG A 213 -20.23 24.95 10.59
CA ARG A 213 -21.02 25.83 11.48
C ARG A 213 -20.46 27.26 11.40
N GLN A 214 -21.31 28.20 10.99
CA GLN A 214 -21.05 29.63 11.11
C GLN A 214 -21.00 30.04 12.58
#